data_ab1ed2c1446014fd37942bebc4ed368f
#
_entry.id   ab1ed2c1446014fd37942bebc4ed368f
#
_cell.length_a   1.000
_cell.length_b   1.000
_cell.length_c   1.000
_cell.angle_alpha   90.00
_cell.angle_beta   90.00
_cell.angle_gamma   90.00
#
_symmetry.space_group_name_H-M   'P 1'
#
loop_
_entity.id
_entity.type
_entity.pdbx_description
1 polymer ?
#
loop_
_entity_poly.entity_id
_entity_poly.type
_entity_poly.pdbx_seq_one_letter_code
_entity_poly.pdbx_strand_id
1 'polypeptide(L)'
;KASGIKSRYVMNKSGVIDPERMFPVIPERSNDEIGIQAEIGVAAAIDALKRAGKTAADVDGIIVACSNMQRAYPAVAIEIQQALGAGGYAYDMNVACSSATFGLQAAADAVRGGSARCVLVISPEITSAHLEWRDRDCHFIFGDVATAIVVELAETCTSTDAFEIIGTRLHTQFSSAIRNNFGFLNRCDESGVNTRDKLFKQEGRKVFKEVCRMVDEQIISNSNDCGLAVSDLKRLWLHQANLSMNELIAKRVLGREFNRDDAPVILDEFANTSSAGSIIAFHRHRDDLASGEIGVICSFGAGYSIGSVLVRRC
;
A
#
# COMPACT_ATOMS: atom_id res chain seq x y z
N LYS A 1 -6.90 3.50 -22.07
CA LYS A 1 -5.54 3.29 -22.60
C LYS A 1 -4.49 3.97 -21.72
N ALA A 2 -4.69 5.20 -21.25
CA ALA A 2 -3.70 5.94 -20.46
C ALA A 2 -3.45 5.36 -19.05
N SER A 3 -4.44 4.71 -18.43
CA SER A 3 -4.29 4.12 -17.10
C SER A 3 -3.42 2.86 -17.08
N GLY A 4 -3.39 2.09 -18.16
CA GLY A 4 -2.74 0.79 -18.25
C GLY A 4 -3.56 -0.38 -17.71
N ILE A 5 -4.71 -0.12 -17.07
CA ILE A 5 -5.57 -1.13 -16.43
C ILE A 5 -6.31 -1.96 -17.49
N LYS A 6 -6.27 -3.30 -17.35
CA LYS A 6 -6.99 -4.25 -18.19
C LYS A 6 -7.97 -5.11 -17.37
N SER A 7 -7.58 -5.49 -16.17
CA SER A 7 -8.35 -6.28 -15.23
C SER A 7 -8.13 -5.84 -13.80
N ARG A 8 -8.88 -6.39 -12.87
CA ARG A 8 -8.74 -6.19 -11.44
C ARG A 8 -9.46 -7.27 -10.66
N TYR A 9 -9.06 -7.46 -9.43
CA TYR A 9 -9.76 -8.29 -8.47
C TYR A 9 -10.68 -7.43 -7.62
N VAL A 10 -11.86 -7.94 -7.28
CA VAL A 10 -12.80 -7.32 -6.36
C VAL A 10 -13.36 -8.39 -5.43
N MET A 11 -13.59 -8.05 -4.16
CA MET A 11 -14.10 -8.99 -3.15
C MET A 11 -15.42 -9.64 -3.57
N ASN A 12 -16.31 -8.85 -4.14
CA ASN A 12 -17.57 -9.35 -4.68
C ASN A 12 -17.99 -8.55 -5.91
N LYS A 13 -18.10 -9.23 -7.04
CA LYS A 13 -18.47 -8.61 -8.33
C LYS A 13 -19.96 -8.57 -8.61
N SER A 14 -20.78 -9.36 -7.92
CA SER A 14 -22.19 -9.54 -8.28
C SER A 14 -22.96 -8.21 -8.28
N GLY A 15 -22.80 -7.40 -7.24
CA GLY A 15 -23.43 -6.07 -7.17
C GLY A 15 -22.83 -5.06 -8.13
N VAL A 16 -21.54 -5.20 -8.49
CA VAL A 16 -20.86 -4.30 -9.43
C VAL A 16 -21.36 -4.48 -10.86
N ILE A 17 -21.62 -5.73 -11.27
CA ILE A 17 -22.12 -6.03 -12.62
C ILE A 17 -23.65 -5.88 -12.76
N ASP A 18 -24.35 -5.68 -11.65
CA ASP A 18 -25.78 -5.35 -11.65
C ASP A 18 -25.95 -3.88 -12.09
N PRO A 19 -26.63 -3.62 -13.23
CA PRO A 19 -26.74 -2.26 -13.78
C PRO A 19 -27.58 -1.31 -12.93
N GLU A 20 -28.45 -1.83 -12.06
CA GLU A 20 -29.26 -1.03 -11.16
C GLU A 20 -28.48 -0.67 -9.88
N ARG A 21 -27.74 -1.62 -9.36
CA ARG A 21 -26.98 -1.47 -8.12
C ARG A 21 -25.65 -0.75 -8.33
N MET A 22 -24.75 -1.30 -9.13
CA MET A 22 -23.41 -0.78 -9.46
C MET A 22 -22.55 -0.41 -8.23
N PHE A 23 -22.52 -1.28 -7.21
CA PHE A 23 -21.56 -1.26 -6.10
C PHE A 23 -21.45 -2.68 -5.48
N PRO A 24 -20.32 -3.02 -4.84
CA PRO A 24 -20.10 -4.36 -4.30
C PRO A 24 -21.18 -4.77 -3.28
N VAL A 25 -21.50 -6.05 -3.26
CA VAL A 25 -22.30 -6.66 -2.17
C VAL A 25 -21.33 -7.28 -1.18
N ILE A 26 -21.05 -6.56 -0.11
CA ILE A 26 -20.21 -7.06 0.98
C ILE A 26 -21.13 -7.10 2.22
N PRO A 27 -21.62 -8.30 2.62
CA PRO A 27 -22.50 -8.42 3.77
C PRO A 27 -21.78 -8.01 5.05
N GLU A 28 -22.50 -7.34 5.92
CA GLU A 28 -22.05 -7.06 7.26
C GLU A 28 -21.94 -8.38 8.05
N ARG A 29 -20.90 -8.51 8.85
CA ARG A 29 -20.67 -9.67 9.71
C ARG A 29 -21.09 -9.33 11.13
N SER A 30 -21.50 -10.36 11.89
CA SER A 30 -21.81 -10.22 13.30
C SER A 30 -20.54 -9.84 14.09
N ASN A 31 -20.72 -9.32 15.32
CA ASN A 31 -19.60 -8.95 16.17
C ASN A 31 -18.76 -10.15 16.66
N ASP A 32 -19.30 -11.38 16.51
CA ASP A 32 -18.63 -12.62 16.88
C ASP A 32 -17.80 -13.21 15.72
N GLU A 33 -17.94 -12.65 14.53
CA GLU A 33 -17.19 -13.07 13.35
C GLU A 33 -16.00 -12.14 13.10
N ILE A 34 -14.91 -12.72 12.59
CA ILE A 34 -13.75 -11.92 12.14
C ILE A 34 -14.16 -10.94 11.01
N GLY A 35 -13.72 -9.70 11.10
CA GLY A 35 -13.95 -8.70 10.07
C GLY A 35 -13.35 -9.10 8.71
N ILE A 36 -13.97 -8.69 7.60
CA ILE A 36 -13.53 -9.08 6.25
C ILE A 36 -12.12 -8.59 5.93
N GLN A 37 -11.75 -7.38 6.38
CA GLN A 37 -10.38 -6.88 6.22
C GLN A 37 -9.38 -7.69 7.07
N ALA A 38 -9.78 -8.07 8.28
CA ALA A 38 -8.93 -8.91 9.11
C ALA A 38 -8.75 -10.30 8.50
N GLU A 39 -9.79 -10.91 7.94
CA GLU A 39 -9.70 -12.22 7.27
C GLU A 39 -8.68 -12.23 6.13
N ILE A 40 -8.78 -11.27 5.20
CA ILE A 40 -7.83 -11.19 4.08
C ILE A 40 -6.42 -10.80 4.55
N GLY A 41 -6.33 -9.99 5.61
CA GLY A 41 -5.06 -9.64 6.26
C GLY A 41 -4.37 -10.82 6.91
N VAL A 42 -5.13 -11.70 7.59
CA VAL A 42 -4.62 -12.96 8.16
C VAL A 42 -4.07 -13.87 7.08
N ALA A 43 -4.78 -14.02 5.96
CA ALA A 43 -4.32 -14.85 4.85
C ALA A 43 -2.97 -14.35 4.30
N ALA A 44 -2.82 -13.05 4.08
CA ALA A 44 -1.56 -12.44 3.64
C ALA A 44 -0.45 -12.58 4.69
N ALA A 45 -0.76 -12.40 5.98
CA ALA A 45 0.18 -12.53 7.08
C ALA A 45 0.75 -13.95 7.20
N ILE A 46 -0.10 -14.97 7.08
CA ILE A 46 0.31 -16.38 7.13
C ILE A 46 1.31 -16.68 5.99
N ASP A 47 1.04 -16.22 4.76
CA ASP A 47 1.97 -16.42 3.63
C ASP A 47 3.29 -15.68 3.86
N ALA A 48 3.26 -14.44 4.35
CA ALA A 48 4.46 -13.66 4.65
C ALA A 48 5.32 -14.30 5.75
N LEU A 49 4.71 -14.75 6.85
CA LEU A 49 5.40 -15.46 7.93
C LEU A 49 6.05 -16.75 7.43
N LYS A 50 5.31 -17.54 6.65
CA LYS A 50 5.84 -18.78 6.05
C LYS A 50 7.07 -18.51 5.19
N ARG A 51 7.05 -17.46 4.35
CA ARG A 51 8.20 -17.08 3.50
C ARG A 51 9.39 -16.58 4.31
N ALA A 52 9.13 -15.91 5.42
CA ALA A 52 10.16 -15.43 6.35
C ALA A 52 10.72 -16.55 7.26
N GLY A 53 10.16 -17.76 7.24
CA GLY A 53 10.51 -18.83 8.18
C GLY A 53 10.14 -18.49 9.62
N LYS A 54 9.05 -17.73 9.81
CA LYS A 54 8.55 -17.28 11.11
C LYS A 54 7.18 -17.86 11.42
N THR A 55 6.81 -17.76 12.67
CA THR A 55 5.50 -18.13 13.21
C THR A 55 4.85 -16.93 13.90
N ALA A 56 3.59 -17.04 14.27
CA ALA A 56 2.91 -16.00 15.05
C ALA A 56 3.59 -15.72 16.41
N ALA A 57 4.26 -16.71 16.98
CA ALA A 57 4.98 -16.57 18.27
C ALA A 57 6.22 -15.67 18.17
N ASP A 58 6.75 -15.47 16.96
CA ASP A 58 7.91 -14.61 16.73
C ASP A 58 7.50 -13.12 16.57
N VAL A 59 6.20 -12.82 16.44
CA VAL A 59 5.69 -11.48 16.14
C VAL A 59 5.51 -10.67 17.42
N ASP A 60 6.20 -9.52 17.49
CA ASP A 60 6.10 -8.56 18.61
C ASP A 60 5.16 -7.39 18.28
N GLY A 61 4.89 -7.12 17.02
CA GLY A 61 4.03 -6.03 16.59
C GLY A 61 3.30 -6.28 15.29
N ILE A 62 2.07 -5.77 15.19
CA ILE A 62 1.27 -5.79 13.95
C ILE A 62 0.81 -4.38 13.63
N ILE A 63 1.12 -3.92 12.43
CA ILE A 63 0.67 -2.64 11.90
C ILE A 63 -0.21 -2.91 10.69
N VAL A 64 -1.50 -2.60 10.79
CA VAL A 64 -2.36 -2.54 9.60
C VAL A 64 -2.22 -1.16 8.97
N ALA A 65 -1.54 -1.11 7.83
CA ALA A 65 -1.24 0.09 7.08
C ALA A 65 -2.10 0.12 5.80
N CYS A 66 -3.27 0.74 5.89
CA CYS A 66 -4.33 0.62 4.90
C CYS A 66 -5.01 1.98 4.64
N SER A 67 -5.53 2.17 3.44
CA SER A 67 -6.20 3.44 3.08
C SER A 67 -7.57 3.61 3.71
N ASN A 68 -8.18 2.51 4.15
CA ASN A 68 -9.52 2.48 4.72
C ASN A 68 -9.62 1.42 5.79
N MET A 69 -10.25 1.75 6.90
CA MET A 69 -10.54 0.81 7.97
C MET A 69 -12.02 0.43 7.97
N GLN A 70 -12.31 -0.84 8.09
CA GLN A 70 -13.67 -1.37 8.14
C GLN A 70 -14.50 -0.73 9.26
N ARG A 71 -13.85 -0.39 10.36
CA ARG A 71 -14.45 0.27 11.54
C ARG A 71 -13.44 1.18 12.23
N ALA A 72 -13.93 2.05 13.08
CA ALA A 72 -13.08 2.94 13.86
C ALA A 72 -12.34 2.20 15.00
N TYR A 73 -13.03 1.25 15.66
CA TYR A 73 -12.49 0.39 16.72
C TYR A 73 -13.42 -0.83 16.93
N PRO A 74 -12.89 -1.99 17.44
CA PRO A 74 -11.47 -2.25 17.66
C PRO A 74 -10.68 -2.16 16.35
N ALA A 75 -9.35 -1.94 16.46
CA ALA A 75 -8.47 -1.90 15.31
C ALA A 75 -8.47 -3.22 14.54
N VAL A 76 -8.41 -3.17 13.22
CA VAL A 76 -8.29 -4.36 12.34
C VAL A 76 -7.02 -5.15 12.69
N ALA A 77 -5.93 -4.45 13.05
CA ALA A 77 -4.70 -5.08 13.50
C ALA A 77 -4.88 -5.96 14.73
N ILE A 78 -5.74 -5.54 15.70
CA ILE A 78 -6.01 -6.31 16.91
C ILE A 78 -6.83 -7.59 16.59
N GLU A 79 -7.76 -7.51 15.64
CA GLU A 79 -8.47 -8.70 15.15
C GLU A 79 -7.51 -9.69 14.48
N ILE A 80 -6.58 -9.19 13.64
CA ILE A 80 -5.56 -10.02 13.00
C ILE A 80 -4.65 -10.65 14.06
N GLN A 81 -4.21 -9.88 15.07
CA GLN A 81 -3.40 -10.38 16.18
C GLN A 81 -4.08 -11.54 16.90
N GLN A 82 -5.34 -11.38 17.26
CA GLN A 82 -6.16 -12.42 17.91
C GLN A 82 -6.29 -13.66 17.02
N ALA A 83 -6.58 -13.49 15.73
CA ALA A 83 -6.77 -14.59 14.79
C ALA A 83 -5.49 -15.38 14.51
N LEU A 84 -4.33 -14.72 14.50
CA LEU A 84 -3.02 -15.35 14.36
C LEU A 84 -2.52 -16.00 15.65
N GLY A 85 -3.05 -15.61 16.81
CA GLY A 85 -2.50 -15.96 18.11
C GLY A 85 -1.16 -15.30 18.39
N ALA A 86 -0.91 -14.12 17.81
CA ALA A 86 0.33 -13.37 17.99
C ALA A 86 0.32 -12.57 19.30
N GLY A 87 1.52 -12.35 19.86
CA GLY A 87 1.73 -11.52 21.05
C GLY A 87 1.96 -10.04 20.74
N GLY A 88 2.48 -9.31 21.73
CA GLY A 88 2.93 -7.93 21.58
C GLY A 88 1.81 -6.91 21.42
N TYR A 89 2.01 -5.95 20.51
CA TYR A 89 1.07 -4.84 20.27
C TYR A 89 0.51 -4.84 18.84
N ALA A 90 -0.65 -4.21 18.64
CA ALA A 90 -1.25 -4.06 17.33
C ALA A 90 -1.99 -2.73 17.22
N TYR A 91 -1.88 -2.06 16.05
CA TYR A 91 -2.60 -0.83 15.76
C TYR A 91 -2.80 -0.62 14.26
N ASP A 92 -3.81 0.19 13.92
CA ASP A 92 -4.09 0.62 12.56
C ASP A 92 -3.46 1.98 12.27
N MET A 93 -2.99 2.19 11.03
CA MET A 93 -2.59 3.49 10.53
C MET A 93 -3.13 3.75 9.13
N ASN A 94 -3.47 5.01 8.86
CA ASN A 94 -4.00 5.44 7.57
C ASN A 94 -3.23 6.65 7.05
N VAL A 95 -2.52 6.46 5.95
CA VAL A 95 -1.86 7.50 5.16
C VAL A 95 -2.23 7.28 3.68
N ALA A 96 -3.48 6.93 3.44
CA ALA A 96 -4.01 6.62 2.11
C ALA A 96 -3.11 5.63 1.34
N CYS A 97 -2.82 5.91 0.06
CA CYS A 97 -2.00 5.02 -0.77
C CYS A 97 -0.54 4.87 -0.32
N SER A 98 -0.07 5.72 0.60
CA SER A 98 1.29 5.63 1.15
C SER A 98 1.38 4.81 2.44
N SER A 99 0.26 4.28 2.95
CA SER A 99 0.23 3.59 4.24
C SER A 99 1.28 2.49 4.37
N ALA A 100 1.49 1.66 3.34
CA ALA A 100 2.47 0.57 3.40
C ALA A 100 3.90 1.05 3.62
N THR A 101 4.36 2.11 2.93
CA THR A 101 5.72 2.64 3.11
C THR A 101 5.90 3.38 4.43
N PHE A 102 4.85 4.06 4.92
CA PHE A 102 4.82 4.63 6.26
C PHE A 102 4.85 3.53 7.33
N GLY A 103 4.09 2.45 7.13
CA GLY A 103 4.11 1.27 8.00
C GLY A 103 5.48 0.58 8.03
N LEU A 104 6.15 0.47 6.87
CA LEU A 104 7.52 -0.08 6.79
C LEU A 104 8.52 0.76 7.59
N GLN A 105 8.44 2.10 7.50
CA GLN A 105 9.28 2.96 8.35
C GLN A 105 8.96 2.78 9.83
N ALA A 106 7.67 2.79 10.21
CA ALA A 106 7.28 2.61 11.61
C ALA A 106 7.77 1.25 12.17
N ALA A 107 7.69 0.18 11.37
CA ALA A 107 8.22 -1.13 11.73
C ALA A 107 9.75 -1.13 11.87
N ALA A 108 10.47 -0.51 10.91
CA ALA A 108 11.91 -0.37 10.96
C ALA A 108 12.37 0.44 12.18
N ASP A 109 11.66 1.52 12.51
CA ASP A 109 11.94 2.35 13.68
C ASP A 109 11.69 1.58 15.00
N ALA A 110 10.61 0.77 15.07
CA ALA A 110 10.35 -0.10 16.21
C ALA A 110 11.46 -1.14 16.43
N VAL A 111 11.93 -1.75 15.34
CA VAL A 111 13.01 -2.75 15.38
C VAL A 111 14.35 -2.09 15.75
N ARG A 112 14.71 -0.99 15.10
CA ARG A 112 15.95 -0.24 15.40
C ARG A 112 15.95 0.35 16.82
N GLY A 113 14.79 0.80 17.29
CA GLY A 113 14.60 1.33 18.65
C GLY A 113 14.53 0.27 19.74
N GLY A 114 14.51 -1.02 19.37
CA GLY A 114 14.47 -2.14 20.31
C GLY A 114 13.12 -2.38 20.97
N SER A 115 12.05 -1.75 20.53
CA SER A 115 10.68 -1.97 21.04
C SER A 115 10.01 -3.22 20.43
N ALA A 116 10.55 -3.76 19.35
CA ALA A 116 10.15 -5.01 18.72
C ALA A 116 11.35 -5.67 18.04
N ARG A 117 11.30 -6.97 17.81
CA ARG A 117 12.29 -7.72 17.02
C ARG A 117 11.72 -8.18 15.68
N CYS A 118 10.41 -8.36 15.62
CA CYS A 118 9.68 -8.79 14.44
C CYS A 118 8.31 -8.09 14.38
N VAL A 119 8.05 -7.37 13.30
CA VAL A 119 6.82 -6.61 13.06
C VAL A 119 6.21 -7.03 11.73
N LEU A 120 4.91 -7.31 11.72
CA LEU A 120 4.11 -7.48 10.52
C LEU A 120 3.52 -6.14 10.08
N VAL A 121 3.74 -5.77 8.82
CA VAL A 121 3.05 -4.65 8.15
C VAL A 121 2.07 -5.24 7.14
N ILE A 122 0.79 -4.99 7.34
CA ILE A 122 -0.30 -5.62 6.57
C ILE A 122 -1.15 -4.53 5.91
N SER A 123 -1.47 -4.70 4.63
CA SER A 123 -2.29 -3.74 3.87
C SER A 123 -3.49 -4.47 3.25
N PRO A 124 -4.61 -4.65 4.00
CA PRO A 124 -5.82 -5.32 3.53
C PRO A 124 -6.76 -4.31 2.84
N GLU A 125 -6.52 -4.04 1.57
CA GLU A 125 -7.22 -3.02 0.80
C GLU A 125 -8.51 -3.55 0.16
N ILE A 126 -9.68 -3.01 0.55
CA ILE A 126 -10.97 -3.23 -0.09
C ILE A 126 -11.43 -1.90 -0.72
N THR A 127 -10.72 -1.49 -1.75
CA THR A 127 -10.88 -0.16 -2.38
C THR A 127 -12.06 -0.10 -3.34
N SER A 128 -12.58 -1.24 -3.79
CA SER A 128 -13.78 -1.32 -4.63
C SER A 128 -15.02 -0.70 -3.97
N ALA A 129 -15.10 -0.74 -2.63
CA ALA A 129 -16.19 -0.17 -1.86
C ALA A 129 -16.21 1.38 -1.83
N HIS A 130 -15.13 2.04 -2.22
CA HIS A 130 -15.00 3.49 -2.23
C HIS A 130 -15.37 4.15 -3.55
N LEU A 131 -15.58 3.35 -4.60
CA LEU A 131 -15.85 3.88 -5.94
C LEU A 131 -17.32 4.21 -6.14
N GLU A 132 -17.58 5.36 -6.77
CA GLU A 132 -18.80 5.55 -7.51
C GLU A 132 -18.68 4.87 -8.88
N TRP A 133 -19.26 3.69 -9.02
CA TRP A 133 -19.12 2.83 -10.20
C TRP A 133 -19.80 3.41 -11.46
N ARG A 134 -20.66 4.41 -11.30
CA ARG A 134 -21.25 5.19 -12.42
C ARG A 134 -20.37 6.35 -12.88
N ASP A 135 -19.32 6.68 -12.12
CA ASP A 135 -18.40 7.76 -12.45
C ASP A 135 -17.38 7.30 -13.50
N ARG A 136 -17.46 7.83 -14.71
CA ARG A 136 -16.59 7.48 -15.82
C ARG A 136 -15.12 7.86 -15.61
N ASP A 137 -14.85 8.79 -14.73
CA ASP A 137 -13.48 9.27 -14.48
C ASP A 137 -12.71 8.38 -13.52
N CYS A 138 -13.41 7.62 -12.65
CA CYS A 138 -12.74 6.84 -11.61
C CYS A 138 -13.26 5.41 -11.38
N HIS A 139 -14.41 5.00 -11.95
CA HIS A 139 -14.99 3.67 -11.70
C HIS A 139 -14.06 2.48 -11.98
N PHE A 140 -13.08 2.66 -12.87
CA PHE A 140 -12.16 1.60 -13.31
C PHE A 140 -10.87 1.52 -12.47
N ILE A 141 -10.63 2.49 -11.57
CA ILE A 141 -9.30 2.71 -10.99
C ILE A 141 -8.92 1.60 -10.01
N PHE A 142 -9.78 1.26 -9.05
CA PHE A 142 -9.40 0.46 -7.89
C PHE A 142 -9.69 -1.03 -8.02
N GLY A 143 -8.80 -1.84 -7.43
CA GLY A 143 -8.94 -3.27 -7.17
C GLY A 143 -8.64 -3.61 -5.72
N ASP A 144 -9.16 -4.76 -5.26
CA ASP A 144 -9.02 -5.25 -3.88
C ASP A 144 -7.91 -6.28 -3.77
N VAL A 145 -7.17 -6.23 -2.64
CA VAL A 145 -6.06 -7.14 -2.36
C VAL A 145 -5.65 -7.05 -0.89
N ALA A 146 -4.94 -8.05 -0.40
CA ALA A 146 -4.19 -7.94 0.84
C ALA A 146 -2.70 -8.26 0.60
N THR A 147 -1.83 -7.51 1.24
CA THR A 147 -0.38 -7.76 1.28
C THR A 147 0.12 -7.74 2.72
N ALA A 148 1.21 -8.47 2.97
CA ALA A 148 1.92 -8.44 4.25
C ALA A 148 3.42 -8.51 4.04
N ILE A 149 4.18 -7.83 4.90
CA ILE A 149 5.64 -7.86 4.95
C ILE A 149 6.07 -8.12 6.40
N VAL A 150 7.06 -8.99 6.56
CA VAL A 150 7.79 -9.17 7.83
C VAL A 150 8.97 -8.23 7.84
N VAL A 151 9.06 -7.39 8.86
CA VAL A 151 10.23 -6.55 9.16
C VAL A 151 10.84 -7.05 10.46
N GLU A 152 12.08 -7.48 10.40
CA GLU A 152 12.73 -8.11 11.55
C GLU A 152 14.16 -7.60 11.77
N LEU A 153 14.69 -7.89 12.96
CA LEU A 153 16.07 -7.63 13.30
C LEU A 153 16.97 -8.53 12.42
N ALA A 154 17.99 -7.94 11.80
CA ALA A 154 18.85 -8.64 10.83
C ALA A 154 19.49 -9.92 11.41
N GLU A 155 19.88 -9.89 12.69
CA GLU A 155 20.50 -11.02 13.38
C GLU A 155 19.55 -12.21 13.58
N THR A 156 18.23 -12.00 13.47
CA THR A 156 17.23 -13.08 13.57
C THR A 156 16.70 -13.55 12.23
N CYS A 157 17.15 -12.93 11.13
CA CYS A 157 16.73 -13.28 9.79
C CYS A 157 17.36 -14.59 9.35
N THR A 158 16.52 -15.55 8.97
CA THR A 158 16.93 -16.85 8.44
C THR A 158 16.50 -17.05 6.97
N SER A 159 15.75 -16.09 6.43
CA SER A 159 15.27 -16.16 5.05
C SER A 159 16.40 -15.86 4.05
N THR A 160 16.48 -16.67 3.00
CA THR A 160 17.35 -16.39 1.84
C THR A 160 16.73 -15.37 0.87
N ASP A 161 15.45 -15.04 1.05
CA ASP A 161 14.70 -14.03 0.28
C ASP A 161 14.53 -12.76 1.12
N ALA A 162 15.65 -12.20 1.59
CA ALA A 162 15.67 -11.04 2.48
C ALA A 162 16.23 -9.80 1.78
N PHE A 163 15.76 -8.64 2.26
CA PHE A 163 16.26 -7.33 1.86
C PHE A 163 16.51 -6.47 3.10
N GLU A 164 17.68 -5.87 3.16
CA GLU A 164 18.03 -4.90 4.19
C GLU A 164 17.35 -3.56 3.89
N ILE A 165 16.65 -2.97 4.86
CA ILE A 165 16.17 -1.58 4.77
C ILE A 165 17.35 -0.65 5.07
N ILE A 166 17.89 0.01 4.04
CA ILE A 166 19.06 0.88 4.15
C ILE A 166 18.67 2.35 4.34
N GLY A 167 17.50 2.76 3.92
CA GLY A 167 17.03 4.13 4.11
C GLY A 167 15.52 4.26 3.94
N THR A 168 14.95 5.20 4.67
CA THR A 168 13.53 5.55 4.57
C THR A 168 13.37 7.06 4.57
N ARG A 169 12.42 7.57 3.78
CA ARG A 169 12.07 8.98 3.78
C ARG A 169 10.58 9.17 3.57
N LEU A 170 9.94 9.92 4.44
CA LEU A 170 8.52 10.25 4.39
C LEU A 170 8.32 11.75 4.15
N HIS A 171 7.28 12.09 3.41
CA HIS A 171 6.87 13.47 3.18
C HIS A 171 5.36 13.60 3.08
N THR A 172 4.80 14.66 3.64
CA THR A 172 3.38 15.00 3.52
C THR A 172 3.20 16.48 3.21
N GLN A 173 2.21 16.78 2.37
CA GLN A 173 1.82 18.15 2.03
C GLN A 173 0.30 18.20 1.84
N PHE A 174 -0.39 19.09 2.53
CA PHE A 174 -1.84 19.18 2.42
C PHE A 174 -2.31 19.49 1.00
N SER A 175 -3.25 18.68 0.51
CA SER A 175 -3.98 18.89 -0.74
C SER A 175 -5.32 18.17 -0.68
N SER A 176 -6.39 18.84 -1.09
CA SER A 176 -7.72 18.24 -1.26
C SER A 176 -7.97 17.66 -2.66
N ALA A 177 -6.93 17.60 -3.51
CA ALA A 177 -7.06 17.12 -4.88
C ALA A 177 -7.35 15.62 -5.01
N ILE A 178 -7.05 14.84 -3.96
CA ILE A 178 -7.53 13.45 -3.79
C ILE A 178 -8.17 13.38 -2.42
N ARG A 179 -9.44 12.95 -2.35
CA ARG A 179 -10.16 12.86 -1.09
C ARG A 179 -11.26 11.82 -1.11
N ASN A 180 -11.65 11.43 0.07
CA ASN A 180 -12.84 10.68 0.40
C ASN A 180 -13.34 11.24 1.74
N ASN A 181 -14.53 11.82 1.77
CA ASN A 181 -15.08 12.46 2.96
C ASN A 181 -15.97 11.52 3.78
N PHE A 182 -15.89 10.20 3.55
CA PHE A 182 -16.62 9.23 4.35
C PHE A 182 -16.00 9.09 5.74
N GLY A 183 -16.83 9.15 6.77
CA GLY A 183 -16.41 8.99 8.16
C GLY A 183 -17.60 9.03 9.13
N PHE A 184 -17.35 8.77 10.41
CA PHE A 184 -18.39 8.65 11.43
C PHE A 184 -19.21 9.97 11.62
N LEU A 185 -18.62 11.13 11.29
CA LEU A 185 -19.32 12.41 11.34
C LEU A 185 -20.36 12.59 10.22
N ASN A 186 -20.41 11.74 9.21
CA ASN A 186 -21.37 11.84 8.12
C ASN A 186 -22.82 11.77 8.60
N ARG A 187 -23.08 11.02 9.65
CA ARG A 187 -24.41 10.93 10.27
C ARG A 187 -24.85 12.21 11.00
N CYS A 188 -23.95 13.13 11.26
CA CYS A 188 -24.21 14.36 11.96
C CYS A 188 -24.76 15.46 11.05
N ASP A 189 -24.71 15.26 9.72
CA ASP A 189 -25.27 16.13 8.69
C ASP A 189 -26.09 15.29 7.70
N GLU A 190 -27.40 15.27 7.89
CA GLU A 190 -28.33 14.49 7.07
C GLU A 190 -28.30 14.89 5.59
N SER A 191 -28.04 16.16 5.29
CA SER A 191 -27.96 16.67 3.91
C SER A 191 -26.75 16.10 3.15
N GLY A 192 -25.73 15.66 3.88
CA GLY A 192 -24.48 15.12 3.33
C GLY A 192 -24.43 13.61 3.14
N VAL A 193 -25.35 12.84 3.75
CA VAL A 193 -25.22 11.38 3.92
C VAL A 193 -24.98 10.60 2.63
N ASN A 194 -25.62 10.94 1.54
CA ASN A 194 -25.48 10.22 0.26
C ASN A 194 -24.86 11.09 -0.84
N THR A 195 -24.13 12.13 -0.49
CA THR A 195 -23.49 12.99 -1.48
C THR A 195 -22.27 12.32 -2.13
N ARG A 196 -21.99 12.72 -3.38
CA ARG A 196 -20.91 12.15 -4.21
C ARG A 196 -19.52 12.25 -3.57
N ASP A 197 -19.27 13.26 -2.74
CA ASP A 197 -17.98 13.48 -2.09
C ASP A 197 -17.71 12.58 -0.88
N LYS A 198 -18.68 11.76 -0.46
CA LYS A 198 -18.46 10.64 0.50
C LYS A 198 -17.73 9.48 -0.12
N LEU A 199 -17.63 9.44 -1.44
CA LEU A 199 -16.87 8.45 -2.18
C LEU A 199 -15.56 9.07 -2.71
N PHE A 200 -14.72 8.25 -3.32
CA PHE A 200 -13.44 8.69 -3.87
C PHE A 200 -13.62 9.76 -4.94
N LYS A 201 -12.86 10.85 -4.82
CA LYS A 201 -12.74 11.93 -5.80
C LYS A 201 -11.30 12.32 -6.02
N GLN A 202 -10.97 12.66 -7.28
CA GLN A 202 -9.65 13.20 -7.63
C GLN A 202 -9.70 14.24 -8.73
N GLU A 203 -8.81 15.21 -8.65
CA GLU A 203 -8.47 16.17 -9.70
C GLU A 203 -7.27 15.65 -10.49
N GLY A 204 -7.49 14.63 -11.34
CA GLY A 204 -6.42 13.81 -11.93
C GLY A 204 -5.29 14.60 -12.61
N ARG A 205 -5.59 15.70 -13.34
CA ARG A 205 -4.55 16.54 -14.00
C ARG A 205 -3.65 17.25 -12.99
N LYS A 206 -4.24 17.77 -11.90
CA LYS A 206 -3.53 18.45 -10.83
C LYS A 206 -2.62 17.46 -10.09
N VAL A 207 -3.20 16.32 -9.70
CA VAL A 207 -2.47 15.21 -9.06
C VAL A 207 -1.27 14.79 -9.91
N PHE A 208 -1.47 14.53 -11.20
CA PHE A 208 -0.40 14.14 -12.11
C PHE A 208 0.76 15.15 -12.10
N LYS A 209 0.45 16.44 -12.23
CA LYS A 209 1.45 17.51 -12.30
C LYS A 209 2.24 17.68 -11.00
N GLU A 210 1.54 17.64 -9.85
CA GLU A 210 2.12 17.93 -8.54
C GLU A 210 2.85 16.71 -7.98
N VAL A 211 2.20 15.54 -7.97
CA VAL A 211 2.72 14.33 -7.34
C VAL A 211 3.95 13.78 -8.07
N CYS A 212 3.95 13.72 -9.41
CA CYS A 212 5.12 13.18 -10.13
C CYS A 212 6.42 13.89 -9.77
N ARG A 213 6.37 15.23 -9.61
CA ARG A 213 7.54 16.02 -9.22
C ARG A 213 7.98 15.75 -7.77
N MET A 214 7.01 15.63 -6.86
CA MET A 214 7.31 15.36 -5.46
C MET A 214 7.93 13.97 -5.28
N VAL A 215 7.50 12.99 -6.08
CA VAL A 215 7.99 11.61 -6.01
C VAL A 215 9.42 11.48 -6.53
N ASP A 216 9.74 12.10 -7.68
CA ASP A 216 11.11 12.06 -8.20
C ASP A 216 12.09 12.76 -7.24
N GLU A 217 11.74 13.93 -6.72
CA GLU A 217 12.52 14.64 -5.71
C GLU A 217 12.72 13.82 -4.41
N GLN A 218 11.68 13.10 -3.98
CA GLN A 218 11.69 12.23 -2.80
C GLN A 218 12.67 11.06 -2.97
N ILE A 219 12.61 10.35 -4.10
CA ILE A 219 13.49 9.21 -4.37
C ILE A 219 14.95 9.66 -4.47
N ILE A 220 15.21 10.73 -5.22
CA ILE A 220 16.55 11.29 -5.37
C ILE A 220 17.14 11.73 -4.01
N SER A 221 16.33 12.44 -3.21
CA SER A 221 16.77 12.89 -1.88
C SER A 221 17.06 11.72 -0.95
N ASN A 222 16.20 10.70 -0.92
CA ASN A 222 16.42 9.51 -0.09
C ASN A 222 17.69 8.75 -0.50
N SER A 223 17.95 8.64 -1.80
CA SER A 223 19.19 8.02 -2.30
C SER A 223 20.43 8.81 -1.87
N ASN A 224 20.39 10.12 -2.03
CA ASN A 224 21.50 11.01 -1.63
C ASN A 224 21.76 10.95 -0.11
N ASP A 225 20.72 10.93 0.73
CA ASP A 225 20.84 10.80 2.19
C ASP A 225 21.53 9.48 2.59
N CYS A 226 21.42 8.46 1.76
CA CYS A 226 22.09 7.16 1.94
C CYS A 226 23.45 7.07 1.22
N GLY A 227 23.94 8.14 0.61
CA GLY A 227 25.21 8.18 -0.12
C GLY A 227 25.18 7.41 -1.45
N LEU A 228 23.97 7.24 -2.04
CA LEU A 228 23.76 6.51 -3.29
C LEU A 228 23.47 7.47 -4.44
N ALA A 229 24.01 7.17 -5.61
CA ALA A 229 23.54 7.80 -6.84
C ALA A 229 22.26 7.08 -7.34
N VAL A 230 21.38 7.78 -8.05
CA VAL A 230 20.19 7.15 -8.65
C VAL A 230 20.55 6.06 -9.67
N SER A 231 21.76 6.12 -10.26
CA SER A 231 22.30 5.06 -11.14
C SER A 231 22.56 3.74 -10.41
N ASP A 232 22.66 3.76 -9.08
CA ASP A 232 22.86 2.55 -8.26
C ASP A 232 21.56 1.80 -8.03
N LEU A 233 20.41 2.44 -8.35
CA LEU A 233 19.09 1.82 -8.23
C LEU A 233 18.83 0.89 -9.39
N LYS A 234 18.76 -0.40 -9.10
CA LYS A 234 18.41 -1.45 -10.06
C LYS A 234 16.93 -1.46 -10.38
N ARG A 235 16.06 -1.13 -9.39
CA ARG A 235 14.61 -1.29 -9.51
C ARG A 235 13.84 -0.22 -8.74
N LEU A 236 12.76 0.26 -9.37
CA LEU A 236 11.79 1.17 -8.77
C LEU A 236 10.44 0.46 -8.65
N TRP A 237 10.04 0.02 -7.46
CA TRP A 237 8.71 -0.53 -7.21
C TRP A 237 7.77 0.60 -6.78
N LEU A 238 7.17 1.24 -7.79
CA LEU A 238 6.34 2.41 -7.60
C LEU A 238 4.89 2.03 -7.25
N HIS A 239 4.21 2.95 -6.57
CA HIS A 239 2.76 2.90 -6.43
C HIS A 239 2.09 2.79 -7.81
N GLN A 240 1.10 1.91 -7.92
CA GLN A 240 0.44 1.57 -9.16
C GLN A 240 -0.82 2.42 -9.38
N ALA A 241 -0.66 3.74 -9.51
CA ALA A 241 -1.76 4.67 -9.69
C ALA A 241 -2.19 4.79 -11.16
N ASN A 242 -1.22 4.96 -12.05
CA ASN A 242 -1.43 5.23 -13.48
C ASN A 242 -0.14 4.94 -14.23
N LEU A 243 -0.22 4.25 -15.37
CA LEU A 243 0.96 3.89 -16.17
C LEU A 243 1.79 5.11 -16.56
N SER A 244 1.13 6.17 -17.07
CA SER A 244 1.85 7.37 -17.50
C SER A 244 2.56 8.12 -16.37
N MET A 245 2.06 8.00 -15.12
CA MET A 245 2.78 8.52 -13.93
C MET A 245 4.05 7.72 -13.67
N ASN A 246 3.94 6.38 -13.68
CA ASN A 246 5.09 5.51 -13.43
C ASN A 246 6.18 5.69 -14.50
N GLU A 247 5.80 5.78 -15.79
CA GLU A 247 6.72 6.07 -16.88
C GLU A 247 7.44 7.40 -16.71
N LEU A 248 6.71 8.45 -16.34
CA LEU A 248 7.29 9.78 -16.13
C LEU A 248 8.23 9.83 -14.94
N ILE A 249 7.84 9.24 -13.82
CA ILE A 249 8.66 9.17 -12.59
C ILE A 249 9.93 8.38 -12.87
N ALA A 250 9.81 7.18 -13.44
CA ALA A 250 10.96 6.33 -13.75
C ALA A 250 11.94 7.03 -14.71
N LYS A 251 11.43 7.67 -15.77
CA LYS A 251 12.25 8.45 -16.71
C LYS A 251 13.00 9.59 -16.02
N ARG A 252 12.35 10.34 -15.11
CA ARG A 252 12.98 11.45 -14.40
C ARG A 252 14.01 10.99 -13.39
N VAL A 253 13.71 9.95 -12.61
CA VAL A 253 14.62 9.40 -11.62
C VAL A 253 15.85 8.79 -12.29
N LEU A 254 15.67 7.96 -13.33
CA LEU A 254 16.76 7.23 -13.97
C LEU A 254 17.50 8.04 -15.06
N GLY A 255 16.93 9.17 -15.50
CA GLY A 255 17.52 10.00 -16.55
C GLY A 255 17.52 9.34 -17.94
N ARG A 256 16.70 8.29 -18.15
CA ARG A 256 16.58 7.54 -19.41
C ARG A 256 15.14 7.11 -19.67
N GLU A 257 14.87 6.57 -20.86
CA GLU A 257 13.53 6.08 -21.19
C GLU A 257 13.09 4.95 -20.26
N PHE A 258 11.78 4.89 -20.05
CA PHE A 258 11.13 3.87 -19.22
C PHE A 258 11.36 2.46 -19.78
N ASN A 259 11.69 1.55 -18.89
CA ASN A 259 11.71 0.10 -19.12
C ASN A 259 10.96 -0.58 -17.98
N ARG A 260 10.15 -1.59 -18.28
CA ARG A 260 9.41 -2.38 -17.28
C ARG A 260 10.31 -3.19 -16.34
N ASP A 261 11.52 -3.51 -16.78
CA ASP A 261 12.49 -4.18 -15.90
C ASP A 261 13.03 -3.23 -14.82
N ASP A 262 13.09 -1.93 -15.12
CA ASP A 262 13.52 -0.93 -14.14
C ASP A 262 12.39 -0.50 -13.20
N ALA A 263 11.17 -0.38 -13.75
CA ALA A 263 9.99 0.04 -13.01
C ALA A 263 8.78 -0.86 -13.38
N PRO A 264 8.64 -2.01 -12.72
CA PRO A 264 7.61 -2.98 -13.01
C PRO A 264 6.19 -2.42 -12.90
N VAL A 265 5.32 -2.89 -13.78
CA VAL A 265 3.93 -2.50 -13.85
C VAL A 265 3.04 -3.70 -13.58
N ILE A 266 2.16 -3.59 -12.60
CA ILE A 266 1.14 -4.60 -12.26
C ILE A 266 -0.29 -4.08 -12.46
N LEU A 267 -0.42 -2.86 -12.98
CA LEU A 267 -1.71 -2.19 -13.23
C LEU A 267 -2.62 -2.96 -14.17
N ASP A 268 -2.05 -3.67 -15.13
CA ASP A 268 -2.83 -4.41 -16.12
C ASP A 268 -3.56 -5.62 -15.53
N GLU A 269 -3.08 -6.17 -14.42
CA GLU A 269 -3.71 -7.31 -13.72
C GLU A 269 -4.49 -6.86 -12.47
N PHE A 270 -3.90 -6.00 -11.63
CA PHE A 270 -4.43 -5.68 -10.30
C PHE A 270 -5.15 -4.33 -10.23
N ALA A 271 -5.00 -3.46 -11.22
CA ALA A 271 -5.39 -2.06 -11.16
C ALA A 271 -4.65 -1.30 -10.03
N ASN A 272 -5.22 -0.20 -9.54
CA ASN A 272 -4.69 0.51 -8.39
C ASN A 272 -5.22 -0.15 -7.11
N THR A 273 -4.35 -0.75 -6.34
CA THR A 273 -4.65 -1.40 -5.06
C THR A 273 -4.23 -0.55 -3.86
N SER A 274 -4.29 0.77 -4.02
CA SER A 274 -3.94 1.75 -2.99
C SER A 274 -2.56 1.50 -2.37
N SER A 275 -2.43 1.30 -1.05
CA SER A 275 -1.16 1.12 -0.37
C SER A 275 -0.42 -0.17 -0.75
N ALA A 276 -1.13 -1.19 -1.19
CA ALA A 276 -0.56 -2.50 -1.52
C ALA A 276 0.16 -2.54 -2.88
N GLY A 277 -0.09 -1.59 -3.79
CA GLY A 277 0.38 -1.67 -5.18
C GLY A 277 1.90 -1.74 -5.34
N SER A 278 2.65 -0.93 -4.60
CA SER A 278 4.13 -0.98 -4.60
C SER A 278 4.66 -2.27 -3.98
N ILE A 279 3.95 -2.83 -3.01
CA ILE A 279 4.31 -4.09 -2.35
C ILE A 279 4.09 -5.28 -3.28
N ILE A 280 3.01 -5.29 -4.06
CA ILE A 280 2.79 -6.32 -5.09
C ILE A 280 3.88 -6.23 -6.17
N ALA A 281 4.19 -5.02 -6.63
CA ALA A 281 5.26 -4.81 -7.61
C ALA A 281 6.62 -5.33 -7.06
N PHE A 282 6.95 -5.01 -5.82
CA PHE A 282 8.11 -5.55 -5.12
C PHE A 282 8.06 -7.08 -5.05
N HIS A 283 6.96 -7.65 -4.56
CA HIS A 283 6.81 -9.10 -4.41
C HIS A 283 6.97 -9.87 -5.73
N ARG A 284 6.42 -9.35 -6.82
CA ARG A 284 6.40 -10.01 -8.13
C ARG A 284 7.69 -9.84 -8.94
N HIS A 285 8.50 -8.81 -8.63
CA HIS A 285 9.62 -8.39 -9.47
C HIS A 285 10.88 -8.08 -8.64
N ARG A 286 11.26 -8.96 -7.72
CA ARG A 286 12.46 -8.84 -6.90
C ARG A 286 13.42 -10.02 -7.01
N ASP A 287 12.95 -11.16 -7.51
CA ASP A 287 13.68 -12.43 -7.44
C ASP A 287 14.94 -12.46 -8.31
N ASP A 288 14.99 -11.62 -9.36
CA ASP A 288 16.10 -11.47 -10.29
C ASP A 288 17.19 -10.49 -9.81
N LEU A 289 17.02 -9.84 -8.66
CA LEU A 289 18.06 -9.00 -8.08
C LEU A 289 19.16 -9.88 -7.47
N ALA A 290 20.41 -9.57 -7.81
CA ALA A 290 21.56 -10.19 -7.18
C ALA A 290 21.83 -9.60 -5.78
N SER A 291 22.55 -10.36 -4.93
CA SER A 291 22.99 -9.86 -3.61
C SER A 291 23.77 -8.55 -3.77
N GLY A 292 23.43 -7.57 -2.94
CA GLY A 292 23.99 -6.21 -2.96
C GLY A 292 23.26 -5.24 -3.88
N GLU A 293 22.45 -5.70 -4.84
CA GLU A 293 21.66 -4.81 -5.69
C GLU A 293 20.57 -4.07 -4.89
N ILE A 294 20.34 -2.82 -5.26
CA ILE A 294 19.46 -1.89 -4.53
C ILE A 294 18.24 -1.54 -5.36
N GLY A 295 17.10 -1.46 -4.69
CA GLY A 295 15.87 -0.92 -5.26
C GLY A 295 15.16 0.01 -4.28
N VAL A 296 14.13 0.70 -4.77
CA VAL A 296 13.28 1.56 -3.95
C VAL A 296 11.82 1.16 -4.06
N ILE A 297 11.19 0.93 -2.92
CA ILE A 297 9.74 0.82 -2.79
C ILE A 297 9.23 2.23 -2.53
N CYS A 298 8.40 2.77 -3.42
CA CYS A 298 7.89 4.12 -3.29
C CYS A 298 6.37 4.16 -3.50
N SER A 299 5.67 4.62 -2.46
CA SER A 299 4.22 4.85 -2.51
C SER A 299 3.92 6.34 -2.42
N PHE A 300 2.84 6.75 -3.07
CA PHE A 300 2.37 8.14 -3.07
C PHE A 300 0.86 8.20 -3.25
N GLY A 301 0.23 9.23 -2.72
CA GLY A 301 -1.22 9.35 -2.81
C GLY A 301 -1.79 10.58 -2.12
N ALA A 302 -3.03 10.39 -1.67
CA ALA A 302 -3.79 11.45 -1.01
C ALA A 302 -3.06 12.01 0.20
N GLY A 303 -3.29 13.25 0.42
CA GLY A 303 -2.68 14.01 1.51
C GLY A 303 -2.15 15.37 1.01
N TYR A 304 -1.17 15.53 0.10
CA TYR A 304 -0.38 14.41 -0.45
C TYR A 304 0.50 13.73 0.59
N SER A 305 0.78 12.49 0.35
CA SER A 305 1.74 11.72 1.13
C SER A 305 2.65 10.92 0.19
N ILE A 306 3.93 10.82 0.53
CA ILE A 306 4.93 10.07 -0.24
C ILE A 306 5.83 9.37 0.76
N GLY A 307 6.07 8.09 0.55
CA GLY A 307 7.04 7.32 1.31
C GLY A 307 7.95 6.54 0.37
N SER A 308 9.25 6.60 0.61
CA SER A 308 10.26 5.82 -0.10
C SER A 308 11.10 5.01 0.87
N VAL A 309 11.30 3.75 0.54
CA VAL A 309 12.09 2.78 1.32
C VAL A 309 13.13 2.18 0.39
N LEU A 310 14.39 2.48 0.63
CA LEU A 310 15.52 1.90 -0.06
C LEU A 310 15.84 0.55 0.55
N VAL A 311 15.93 -0.47 -0.29
CA VAL A 311 16.21 -1.84 0.12
C VAL A 311 17.35 -2.43 -0.69
N ARG A 312 18.19 -3.21 -0.03
CA ARG A 312 19.33 -3.95 -0.63
C ARG A 312 19.07 -5.43 -0.52
N ARG A 313 19.23 -6.17 -1.61
CA ARG A 313 19.18 -7.63 -1.59
C ARG A 313 20.29 -8.20 -0.70
N CYS A 314 19.95 -9.08 0.24
CA CYS A 314 20.91 -9.77 1.11
C CYS A 314 21.66 -10.88 0.39
#